data_b41fe0186b90bcc0685d8de15a3ab4ec
#
_entry.id   b41fe0186b90bcc0685d8de15a3ab4ec
#
_cell.length_a   1.000
_cell.length_b   1.000
_cell.length_c   1.000
_cell.angle_alpha   90.00
_cell.angle_beta   90.00
_cell.angle_gamma   90.00
#
_symmetry.space_group_name_H-M   'P 1'
#
loop_
_entity.id
_entity.type
_entity.pdbx_description
1 polymer ?
#
loop_
_entity_poly.entity_id
_entity_poly.type
_entity_poly.pdbx_seq_one_letter_code
_entity_poly.pdbx_strand_id
1 'polypeptide(L)'
;MKINTFFDFCSGIGGGRLGLEQIGLTCVGHSDTSRLADKTYQLMHGTDDKNYGNLKKLTKENLPDFDLLIAGFPCQTFSVIGRQEGFSDDRGQIIFHLSRIINEVKPKCFILENVKGLVTHDGGKTIKIILHELNNCGYTVSYRVLTSLNHGVPQMRQRVYFVGFRNDISNDFSSFEWPKEVTAPSLETYLIDNNLANEERLNILHHYLNNPTNRGKYTVNDLCQMEGKILDTRMNDLRIYNGKCPTLRAQRDGILYVRNKRIYQLTGYEALLLQGFPKEYADKVKNVVLDRHLLMQAGNAMTVNVIKKIGQSIIDFLENQEEKNMAAWEDFEYKCTDYLNEKFGVYANFIHQGGSDSTVPDILVKTKSGDLFYIDAKHSPAQCGQFVLLPNLETGTFEYSRLNVNRINRYAEMIMDYMNNDFDAFREAGTAGKDIDMPNGSDIFANWIIQAYKDKGAEFFITNNYTILPIERFRDYFDVSAKYRIKRSGSGNVGKGRLNSVMDYIESHNYIITDTRIVGDKLFVVSPQQLHNHRFILRGIEYMFSIRGEEYEIRKLSNTYNANVIFSIKQKTSTPGMSDADFIDYLR
;
A
#
# COMPACT_ATOMS: atom_id res chain seq x y z
N MET A 1 -9.70 3.54 -2.06
CA MET A 1 -9.57 3.96 -0.62
C MET A 1 -8.78 5.25 -0.55
N LYS A 2 -9.42 6.37 -0.19
CA LYS A 2 -8.80 7.70 -0.22
C LYS A 2 -7.97 7.98 1.03
N ILE A 3 -6.87 8.69 0.86
CA ILE A 3 -6.13 9.37 1.93
C ILE A 3 -6.38 10.89 1.77
N ASN A 4 -6.66 11.58 2.86
CA ASN A 4 -6.95 13.02 2.84
C ASN A 4 -6.04 13.79 3.80
N THR A 5 -5.59 13.16 4.88
CA THR A 5 -4.87 13.80 5.97
C THR A 5 -3.51 13.14 6.22
N PHE A 6 -2.57 13.94 6.71
CA PHE A 6 -1.27 13.43 7.13
C PHE A 6 -0.72 14.16 8.35
N PHE A 7 0.22 13.51 9.05
CA PHE A 7 0.98 14.08 10.14
C PHE A 7 2.48 14.07 9.82
N ASP A 8 3.16 15.22 10.03
CA ASP A 8 4.59 15.43 9.69
C ASP A 8 5.48 15.30 10.94
N PHE A 9 6.12 14.14 11.11
CA PHE A 9 7.06 13.87 12.22
C PHE A 9 8.49 14.23 11.83
N CYS A 10 9.26 14.74 12.80
CA CYS A 10 10.60 15.29 12.53
C CYS A 10 10.56 16.31 11.39
N SER A 11 9.57 17.17 11.44
CA SER A 11 9.11 18.02 10.33
C SER A 11 10.17 19.00 9.82
N GLY A 12 11.14 19.37 10.68
CA GLY A 12 12.12 20.40 10.32
C GLY A 12 11.44 21.71 9.93
N ILE A 13 11.59 22.12 8.66
CA ILE A 13 10.97 23.31 8.10
C ILE A 13 9.79 22.98 7.16
N GLY A 14 9.27 21.75 7.19
CA GLY A 14 8.05 21.36 6.48
C GLY A 14 8.25 20.99 5.02
N GLY A 15 9.42 20.49 4.61
CA GLY A 15 9.62 20.02 3.23
C GLY A 15 8.73 18.82 2.90
N GLY A 16 8.49 17.91 3.88
CA GLY A 16 7.54 16.82 3.77
C GLY A 16 6.11 17.31 3.62
N ARG A 17 5.69 18.20 4.51
CA ARG A 17 4.38 18.86 4.48
C ARG A 17 4.09 19.47 3.12
N LEU A 18 4.97 20.33 2.66
CA LEU A 18 4.75 21.08 1.42
C LEU A 18 4.60 20.14 0.19
N GLY A 19 5.37 19.05 0.15
CA GLY A 19 5.26 18.07 -0.92
C GLY A 19 3.89 17.40 -0.97
N LEU A 20 3.32 17.06 0.19
CA LEU A 20 2.01 16.41 0.30
C LEU A 20 0.84 17.39 0.12
N GLU A 21 0.95 18.64 0.62
CA GLU A 21 -0.08 19.66 0.40
C GLU A 21 -0.23 20.02 -1.09
N GLN A 22 0.86 19.99 -1.88
CA GLN A 22 0.81 20.22 -3.32
C GLN A 22 0.05 19.16 -4.13
N ILE A 23 -0.33 18.06 -3.51
CA ILE A 23 -1.17 17.01 -4.12
C ILE A 23 -2.55 16.90 -3.44
N GLY A 24 -2.93 17.92 -2.66
CA GLY A 24 -4.26 18.05 -2.07
C GLY A 24 -4.45 17.38 -0.73
N LEU A 25 -3.40 16.85 -0.08
CA LEU A 25 -3.49 16.31 1.27
C LEU A 25 -3.42 17.42 2.32
N THR A 26 -4.11 17.25 3.44
CA THR A 26 -4.16 18.22 4.54
C THR A 26 -3.26 17.79 5.69
N CYS A 27 -2.35 18.67 6.12
CA CYS A 27 -1.57 18.48 7.34
C CYS A 27 -2.46 18.71 8.57
N VAL A 28 -2.53 17.73 9.48
CA VAL A 28 -3.30 17.83 10.72
C VAL A 28 -2.44 18.06 11.96
N GLY A 29 -1.13 18.14 11.79
CA GLY A 29 -0.18 18.46 12.84
C GLY A 29 1.25 18.10 12.45
N HIS A 30 2.19 18.62 13.21
CA HIS A 30 3.61 18.33 13.03
C HIS A 30 4.34 18.16 14.38
N SER A 31 5.51 17.54 14.34
CA SER A 31 6.33 17.28 15.52
C SER A 31 7.80 17.52 15.22
N ASP A 32 8.41 18.46 15.91
CA ASP A 32 9.85 18.71 15.91
C ASP A 32 10.30 19.26 17.27
N THR A 33 11.54 18.97 17.68
CA THR A 33 12.14 19.46 18.93
C THR A 33 13.00 20.71 18.76
N SER A 34 13.31 21.08 17.53
CA SER A 34 14.13 22.24 17.22
C SER A 34 13.31 23.53 17.22
N ARG A 35 13.43 24.34 18.26
CA ARG A 35 12.76 25.65 18.32
C ARG A 35 13.08 26.55 17.12
N LEU A 36 14.30 26.43 16.58
CA LEU A 36 14.71 27.23 15.42
C LEU A 36 14.02 26.75 14.14
N ALA A 37 13.92 25.44 13.94
CA ALA A 37 13.19 24.87 12.81
C ALA A 37 11.70 25.17 12.90
N ASP A 38 11.11 25.03 14.08
CA ASP A 38 9.71 25.33 14.34
C ASP A 38 9.36 26.81 14.04
N LYS A 39 10.22 27.76 14.46
CA LYS A 39 10.03 29.16 14.10
C LYS A 39 10.00 29.38 12.57
N THR A 40 10.90 28.74 11.84
CA THR A 40 10.95 28.84 10.38
C THR A 40 9.72 28.15 9.75
N TYR A 41 9.30 27.01 10.30
CA TYR A 41 8.09 26.28 9.90
C TYR A 41 6.85 27.17 10.03
N GLN A 42 6.66 27.81 11.18
CA GLN A 42 5.53 28.71 11.42
C GLN A 42 5.53 29.92 10.47
N LEU A 43 6.69 30.50 10.18
CA LEU A 43 6.81 31.59 9.19
C LEU A 43 6.39 31.13 7.79
N MET A 44 6.72 29.91 7.41
CA MET A 44 6.41 29.36 6.07
C MET A 44 4.95 28.93 5.95
N HIS A 45 4.42 28.21 6.93
CA HIS A 45 3.15 27.49 6.84
C HIS A 45 2.01 28.14 7.63
N GLY A 46 2.29 29.12 8.49
CA GLY A 46 1.33 29.75 9.38
C GLY A 46 1.49 29.32 10.85
N THR A 47 0.88 30.09 11.75
CA THR A 47 1.04 29.93 13.19
C THR A 47 -0.04 29.07 13.85
N ASP A 48 -1.08 28.70 13.10
CA ASP A 48 -2.25 28.00 13.65
C ASP A 48 -2.01 26.49 13.87
N ASP A 49 -0.93 25.97 13.31
CA ASP A 49 -0.58 24.57 13.41
C ASP A 49 0.19 24.26 14.69
N LYS A 50 -0.37 23.38 15.51
CA LYS A 50 0.26 22.95 16.75
C LYS A 50 1.50 22.08 16.46
N ASN A 51 2.66 22.51 17.01
CA ASN A 51 3.82 21.63 17.14
C ASN A 51 3.62 20.71 18.36
N TYR A 52 3.55 19.42 18.11
CA TYR A 52 3.39 18.40 19.16
C TYR A 52 4.71 18.06 19.89
N GLY A 53 5.82 18.65 19.46
CA GLY A 53 7.12 18.57 20.15
C GLY A 53 7.82 17.23 19.99
N ASN A 54 8.25 16.63 21.12
CA ASN A 54 9.08 15.44 21.09
C ASN A 54 8.26 14.17 20.85
N LEU A 55 8.44 13.54 19.67
CA LEU A 55 7.74 12.32 19.26
C LEU A 55 7.92 11.14 20.24
N LYS A 56 8.98 11.12 21.05
CA LYS A 56 9.18 10.10 22.10
C LYS A 56 8.07 10.10 23.15
N LYS A 57 7.42 11.25 23.36
CA LYS A 57 6.34 11.47 24.35
C LYS A 57 4.95 11.36 23.74
N LEU A 58 4.84 11.19 22.43
CA LEU A 58 3.56 11.13 21.73
C LEU A 58 2.98 9.71 21.79
N THR A 59 1.69 9.63 22.03
CA THR A 59 0.88 8.42 22.03
C THR A 59 -0.37 8.67 21.20
N LYS A 60 -1.11 7.63 20.90
CA LYS A 60 -2.36 7.74 20.12
C LYS A 60 -3.35 8.74 20.74
N GLU A 61 -3.42 8.80 22.06
CA GLU A 61 -4.39 9.63 22.80
C GLU A 61 -4.13 11.13 22.64
N ASN A 62 -2.89 11.51 22.33
CA ASN A 62 -2.53 12.93 22.18
C ASN A 62 -2.27 13.36 20.74
N LEU A 63 -2.50 12.48 19.78
CA LEU A 63 -2.40 12.76 18.35
C LEU A 63 -3.79 12.85 17.71
N PRO A 64 -3.99 13.70 16.70
CA PRO A 64 -5.18 13.65 15.88
C PRO A 64 -5.20 12.38 15.02
N ASP A 65 -6.35 12.03 14.47
CA ASP A 65 -6.44 10.99 13.46
C ASP A 65 -5.83 11.48 12.13
N PHE A 66 -5.09 10.62 11.45
CA PHE A 66 -4.50 10.90 10.12
C PHE A 66 -4.35 9.63 9.30
N ASP A 67 -4.41 9.79 7.99
CA ASP A 67 -4.33 8.70 7.02
C ASP A 67 -2.88 8.30 6.69
N LEU A 68 -1.98 9.30 6.59
CA LEU A 68 -0.59 9.11 6.19
C LEU A 68 0.37 9.68 7.26
N LEU A 69 1.40 8.92 7.61
CA LEU A 69 2.52 9.38 8.42
C LEU A 69 3.70 9.73 7.51
N ILE A 70 4.28 10.92 7.66
CA ILE A 70 5.56 11.25 7.02
C ILE A 70 6.61 11.59 8.07
N ALA A 71 7.86 11.10 7.88
CA ALA A 71 8.97 11.43 8.78
C ALA A 71 10.33 11.38 8.08
N GLY A 72 11.14 12.44 8.25
CA GLY A 72 12.57 12.44 7.96
C GLY A 72 13.37 12.17 9.24
N PHE A 73 13.59 10.91 9.59
CA PHE A 73 14.22 10.59 10.86
C PHE A 73 15.76 10.67 10.82
N PRO A 74 16.44 11.11 11.92
CA PRO A 74 17.89 11.27 11.94
C PRO A 74 18.62 9.93 11.84
N CYS A 75 19.73 9.92 11.06
CA CYS A 75 20.58 8.75 10.84
C CYS A 75 21.60 8.50 11.98
N GLN A 76 21.74 9.42 12.92
CA GLN A 76 22.83 9.37 13.91
C GLN A 76 22.52 8.29 14.95
N THR A 77 23.24 7.17 14.92
CA THR A 77 23.35 6.16 16.00
C THR A 77 22.94 4.70 15.70
N PHE A 78 22.91 4.27 14.46
CA PHE A 78 22.82 2.83 14.21
C PHE A 78 24.13 2.07 14.55
N SER A 79 25.22 2.77 14.89
CA SER A 79 26.51 2.16 15.30
C SER A 79 26.44 1.36 16.61
N VAL A 80 25.32 1.44 17.35
CA VAL A 80 25.14 0.77 18.65
C VAL A 80 24.28 -0.48 18.57
N ILE A 81 23.58 -0.73 17.45
CA ILE A 81 22.72 -1.91 17.28
C ILE A 81 23.53 -3.23 17.20
N GLY A 82 24.83 -3.16 16.88
CA GLY A 82 25.71 -4.33 16.80
C GLY A 82 26.36 -4.80 18.11
N ARG A 83 26.21 -4.07 19.22
CA ARG A 83 26.71 -4.47 20.55
C ARG A 83 25.52 -4.60 21.49
N GLN A 84 25.32 -5.79 22.01
CA GLN A 84 24.26 -6.13 22.99
C GLN A 84 24.38 -5.40 24.36
N GLU A 85 25.17 -4.34 24.43
CA GLU A 85 25.35 -3.54 25.64
C GLU A 85 24.81 -2.12 25.43
N GLY A 86 23.59 -1.88 25.85
CA GLY A 86 23.08 -0.56 26.19
C GLY A 86 22.17 0.13 25.16
N PHE A 87 20.90 0.02 25.41
CA PHE A 87 19.83 0.91 24.94
C PHE A 87 19.95 2.36 25.47
N SER A 88 21.15 2.88 25.62
CA SER A 88 21.39 4.15 26.34
C SER A 88 21.64 5.38 25.46
N ASP A 89 21.75 5.24 24.12
CA ASP A 89 21.83 6.42 23.24
C ASP A 89 20.44 6.79 22.69
N ASP A 90 19.94 7.87 23.23
CA ASP A 90 18.62 8.44 23.00
C ASP A 90 18.28 8.74 21.52
N ARG A 91 19.28 8.83 20.64
CA ARG A 91 19.11 9.27 19.23
C ARG A 91 18.90 8.12 18.24
N GLY A 92 19.40 6.91 18.55
CA GLY A 92 19.19 5.69 17.75
C GLY A 92 17.77 5.12 17.86
N GLN A 93 17.00 5.62 18.81
CA GLN A 93 15.68 5.11 19.14
C GLN A 93 14.55 5.74 18.31
N ILE A 94 14.81 6.77 17.49
CA ILE A 94 13.74 7.49 16.77
C ILE A 94 12.93 6.56 15.87
N ILE A 95 13.56 5.65 15.16
CA ILE A 95 12.83 4.69 14.31
C ILE A 95 11.92 3.76 15.12
N PHE A 96 12.34 3.33 16.32
CA PHE A 96 11.51 2.49 17.20
C PHE A 96 10.35 3.28 17.80
N HIS A 97 10.53 4.57 18.07
CA HIS A 97 9.41 5.44 18.47
C HIS A 97 8.44 5.68 17.31
N LEU A 98 8.93 5.82 16.07
CA LEU A 98 8.08 5.90 14.90
C LEU A 98 7.32 4.59 14.68
N SER A 99 7.99 3.42 14.81
CA SER A 99 7.32 2.12 14.68
C SER A 99 6.27 1.92 15.77
N ARG A 100 6.52 2.38 17.00
CA ARG A 100 5.52 2.39 18.06
C ARG A 100 4.31 3.25 17.70
N ILE A 101 4.51 4.49 17.25
CA ILE A 101 3.42 5.37 16.80
C ILE A 101 2.64 4.74 15.63
N ILE A 102 3.34 4.21 14.63
CA ILE A 102 2.73 3.49 13.51
C ILE A 102 1.89 2.32 14.00
N ASN A 103 2.37 1.58 15.00
CA ASN A 103 1.65 0.44 15.57
C ASN A 103 0.44 0.86 16.42
N GLU A 104 0.49 1.99 17.12
CA GLU A 104 -0.60 2.50 17.97
C GLU A 104 -1.67 3.20 17.14
N VAL A 105 -1.27 4.10 16.23
CA VAL A 105 -2.18 4.95 15.43
C VAL A 105 -2.75 4.17 14.24
N LYS A 106 -1.96 3.28 13.64
CA LYS A 106 -2.34 2.48 12.45
C LYS A 106 -2.76 3.35 11.24
N PRO A 107 -1.94 4.34 10.82
CA PRO A 107 -2.24 5.10 9.61
C PRO A 107 -2.39 4.16 8.41
N LYS A 108 -3.09 4.59 7.36
CA LYS A 108 -3.28 3.77 6.14
C LYS A 108 -1.95 3.47 5.44
N CYS A 109 -1.07 4.47 5.43
CA CYS A 109 0.27 4.36 4.83
C CYS A 109 1.27 5.29 5.52
N PHE A 110 2.56 5.14 5.18
CA PHE A 110 3.60 6.05 5.65
C PHE A 110 4.69 6.28 4.60
N ILE A 111 5.38 7.40 4.74
CA ILE A 111 6.63 7.74 4.03
C ILE A 111 7.70 8.01 5.08
N LEU A 112 8.80 7.27 5.06
CA LEU A 112 9.96 7.56 5.90
C LEU A 112 11.16 7.89 5.01
N GLU A 113 11.97 8.88 5.42
CA GLU A 113 13.17 9.31 4.69
C GLU A 113 14.42 9.19 5.54
N ASN A 114 15.53 8.78 4.90
CA ASN A 114 16.84 8.81 5.54
C ASN A 114 17.97 8.96 4.49
N VAL A 115 19.20 9.10 4.95
CA VAL A 115 20.39 9.17 4.07
C VAL A 115 20.61 7.84 3.35
N LYS A 116 21.11 7.88 2.09
CA LYS A 116 21.46 6.68 1.30
C LYS A 116 22.36 5.70 2.05
N GLY A 117 23.30 6.23 2.87
CA GLY A 117 24.25 5.40 3.63
C GLY A 117 23.60 4.38 4.56
N LEU A 118 22.33 4.59 4.94
CA LEU A 118 21.55 3.65 5.75
C LEU A 118 21.41 2.28 5.08
N VAL A 119 21.32 2.24 3.76
CA VAL A 119 21.13 0.99 2.99
C VAL A 119 22.32 0.03 3.15
N THR A 120 23.53 0.58 3.19
CA THR A 120 24.78 -0.20 3.30
C THR A 120 25.36 -0.22 4.72
N HIS A 121 24.71 0.47 5.66
CA HIS A 121 25.17 0.55 7.04
C HIS A 121 25.22 -0.84 7.69
N ASP A 122 26.33 -1.14 8.38
CA ASP A 122 26.60 -2.44 9.01
C ASP A 122 26.37 -3.64 8.05
N GLY A 123 26.90 -3.53 6.82
CA GLY A 123 26.75 -4.57 5.81
C GLY A 123 25.29 -4.83 5.40
N GLY A 124 24.40 -3.82 5.55
CA GLY A 124 22.98 -3.95 5.24
C GLY A 124 22.13 -4.51 6.37
N LYS A 125 22.66 -4.77 7.56
CA LYS A 125 21.88 -5.27 8.71
C LYS A 125 20.88 -4.23 9.21
N THR A 126 21.29 -2.96 9.24
CA THR A 126 20.45 -1.88 9.78
C THR A 126 19.13 -1.74 9.01
N ILE A 127 19.17 -1.76 7.68
CA ILE A 127 17.94 -1.65 6.89
C ILE A 127 17.03 -2.86 7.07
N LYS A 128 17.61 -4.07 7.22
CA LYS A 128 16.83 -5.29 7.52
C LYS A 128 16.10 -5.20 8.86
N ILE A 129 16.75 -4.65 9.89
CA ILE A 129 16.12 -4.43 11.20
C ILE A 129 14.96 -3.44 11.07
N ILE A 130 15.14 -2.33 10.37
CA ILE A 130 14.08 -1.33 10.16
C ILE A 130 12.89 -1.95 9.43
N LEU A 131 13.13 -2.69 8.35
CA LEU A 131 12.07 -3.38 7.61
C LEU A 131 11.34 -4.39 8.50
N HIS A 132 12.08 -5.17 9.29
CA HIS A 132 11.51 -6.12 10.24
C HIS A 132 10.59 -5.44 11.26
N GLU A 133 11.04 -4.34 11.88
CA GLU A 133 10.25 -3.57 12.83
C GLU A 133 8.96 -3.02 12.21
N LEU A 134 9.05 -2.43 11.02
CA LEU A 134 7.90 -1.87 10.32
C LEU A 134 6.91 -2.95 9.87
N ASN A 135 7.42 -4.10 9.40
CA ASN A 135 6.57 -5.24 9.03
C ASN A 135 5.86 -5.84 10.27
N ASN A 136 6.52 -5.88 11.43
CA ASN A 136 5.91 -6.32 12.69
C ASN A 136 4.76 -5.41 13.15
N CYS A 137 4.76 -4.15 12.72
CA CYS A 137 3.63 -3.24 12.95
C CYS A 137 2.40 -3.56 12.09
N GLY A 138 2.43 -4.57 11.21
CA GLY A 138 1.33 -4.96 10.34
C GLY A 138 1.29 -4.19 9.03
N TYR A 139 2.46 -3.79 8.52
CA TYR A 139 2.62 -3.12 7.22
C TYR A 139 3.45 -3.96 6.27
N THR A 140 3.14 -3.86 4.99
CA THR A 140 4.04 -4.27 3.92
C THR A 140 4.83 -3.04 3.49
N VAL A 141 6.17 -3.18 3.43
CA VAL A 141 7.08 -2.04 3.25
C VAL A 141 8.01 -2.27 2.07
N SER A 142 8.13 -1.28 1.20
CA SER A 142 9.13 -1.22 0.14
C SER A 142 10.02 0.01 0.32
N TYR A 143 11.25 -0.03 -0.19
CA TYR A 143 12.13 1.13 -0.16
C TYR A 143 12.86 1.32 -1.49
N ARG A 144 13.22 2.56 -1.78
CA ARG A 144 14.02 2.92 -2.95
C ARG A 144 14.95 4.10 -2.65
N VAL A 145 16.14 4.09 -3.24
CA VAL A 145 17.04 5.27 -3.22
C VAL A 145 16.68 6.15 -4.40
N LEU A 146 16.23 7.38 -4.11
CA LEU A 146 15.92 8.38 -5.13
C LEU A 146 16.92 9.54 -5.05
N THR A 147 17.15 10.20 -6.19
CA THR A 147 17.98 11.41 -6.26
C THR A 147 17.14 12.61 -6.63
N SER A 148 17.30 13.72 -5.92
CA SER A 148 16.59 14.97 -6.23
C SER A 148 16.87 15.44 -7.65
N LEU A 149 18.07 15.17 -8.18
CA LEU A 149 18.48 15.54 -9.53
C LEU A 149 17.55 14.97 -10.62
N ASN A 150 17.07 13.76 -10.43
CA ASN A 150 16.17 13.10 -11.37
C ASN A 150 14.68 13.29 -11.01
N HIS A 151 14.38 14.19 -10.05
CA HIS A 151 13.03 14.44 -9.59
C HIS A 151 12.66 15.94 -9.55
N GLY A 152 13.31 16.73 -10.42
CA GLY A 152 12.90 18.11 -10.71
C GLY A 152 13.63 19.21 -9.95
N VAL A 153 14.75 18.91 -9.24
CA VAL A 153 15.67 19.92 -8.71
C VAL A 153 17.11 19.57 -9.01
N PRO A 154 17.97 20.53 -9.42
CA PRO A 154 19.33 20.25 -9.88
C PRO A 154 20.32 20.02 -8.72
N GLN A 155 19.93 19.16 -7.76
CA GLN A 155 20.74 18.82 -6.59
C GLN A 155 21.04 17.30 -6.55
N MET A 156 22.29 16.94 -6.38
CA MET A 156 22.79 15.56 -6.30
C MET A 156 22.50 14.91 -4.93
N ARG A 157 21.28 15.07 -4.42
CA ARG A 157 20.86 14.56 -3.10
C ARG A 157 20.23 13.18 -3.26
N GLN A 158 20.95 12.14 -2.82
CA GLN A 158 20.44 10.78 -2.75
C GLN A 158 19.91 10.49 -1.34
N ARG A 159 18.68 9.94 -1.28
CA ARG A 159 18.03 9.54 -0.04
C ARG A 159 17.33 8.20 -0.22
N VAL A 160 17.27 7.41 0.82
CA VAL A 160 16.42 6.24 0.88
C VAL A 160 15.04 6.67 1.38
N TYR A 161 14.01 6.24 0.67
CA TYR A 161 12.62 6.44 1.04
C TYR A 161 11.99 5.09 1.27
N PHE A 162 11.24 4.95 2.35
CA PHE A 162 10.42 3.79 2.66
C PHE A 162 8.97 4.20 2.46
N VAL A 163 8.21 3.37 1.79
CA VAL A 163 6.75 3.48 1.68
C VAL A 163 6.16 2.22 2.28
N GLY A 164 5.21 2.36 3.18
CA GLY A 164 4.51 1.25 3.79
C GLY A 164 3.01 1.40 3.68
N PHE A 165 2.32 0.30 3.35
CA PHE A 165 0.87 0.21 3.39
C PHE A 165 0.44 -0.76 4.48
N ARG A 166 -0.63 -0.43 5.21
CA ARG A 166 -1.20 -1.33 6.20
C ARG A 166 -1.73 -2.58 5.50
N ASN A 167 -1.50 -3.76 6.07
CA ASN A 167 -1.70 -5.06 5.42
C ASN A 167 -3.17 -5.36 5.04
N ASP A 168 -4.13 -4.70 5.68
CA ASP A 168 -5.55 -4.79 5.31
C ASP A 168 -5.89 -3.96 4.06
N ILE A 169 -5.06 -2.97 3.73
CA ILE A 169 -5.19 -2.12 2.54
C ILE A 169 -4.47 -2.75 1.36
N SER A 170 -3.20 -3.12 1.56
CA SER A 170 -2.43 -3.84 0.56
C SER A 170 -1.28 -4.60 1.22
N ASN A 171 -1.13 -5.85 0.82
CA ASN A 171 -0.02 -6.71 1.21
C ASN A 171 0.90 -7.04 0.02
N ASP A 172 0.76 -6.31 -1.08
CA ASP A 172 1.51 -6.50 -2.31
C ASP A 172 1.96 -5.14 -2.88
N PHE A 173 3.25 -5.03 -3.20
CA PHE A 173 3.87 -3.87 -3.84
C PHE A 173 4.08 -4.05 -5.34
N SER A 174 3.68 -5.18 -5.95
CA SER A 174 3.96 -5.50 -7.36
C SER A 174 3.42 -4.45 -8.34
N SER A 175 2.31 -3.80 -7.98
CA SER A 175 1.70 -2.72 -8.79
C SER A 175 2.04 -1.32 -8.29
N PHE A 176 2.89 -1.17 -7.26
CA PHE A 176 3.33 0.15 -6.81
C PHE A 176 4.43 0.68 -7.72
N GLU A 177 4.15 1.76 -8.42
CA GLU A 177 5.13 2.43 -9.26
C GLU A 177 5.84 3.54 -8.48
N TRP A 178 7.15 3.38 -8.26
CA TRP A 178 7.98 4.45 -7.75
C TRP A 178 8.03 5.62 -8.76
N PRO A 179 8.18 6.87 -8.27
CA PRO A 179 8.19 8.06 -9.13
C PRO A 179 9.11 7.92 -10.33
N LYS A 180 8.58 8.23 -11.52
CA LYS A 180 9.37 8.28 -12.75
C LYS A 180 10.35 9.45 -12.72
N GLU A 181 11.53 9.23 -13.28
CA GLU A 181 12.56 10.26 -13.38
C GLU A 181 12.13 11.39 -14.34
N VAL A 182 12.49 12.60 -13.99
CA VAL A 182 12.30 13.79 -14.82
C VAL A 182 13.54 14.66 -14.78
N THR A 183 13.84 15.34 -15.87
CA THR A 183 14.95 16.28 -15.94
C THR A 183 14.72 17.48 -15.02
N ALA A 184 15.75 17.85 -14.26
CA ALA A 184 15.72 19.08 -13.46
C ALA A 184 15.84 20.32 -14.37
N PRO A 185 15.25 21.45 -13.98
CA PRO A 185 15.52 22.75 -14.62
C PRO A 185 17.00 23.12 -14.52
N SER A 186 17.43 24.13 -15.31
CA SER A 186 18.80 24.63 -15.24
C SER A 186 19.15 25.13 -13.84
N LEU A 187 20.32 24.78 -13.34
CA LEU A 187 20.82 25.23 -12.03
C LEU A 187 20.82 26.76 -11.90
N GLU A 188 21.07 27.48 -12.98
CA GLU A 188 21.12 28.95 -13.00
C GLU A 188 19.83 29.59 -12.55
N THR A 189 18.68 28.94 -12.76
CA THR A 189 17.37 29.43 -12.32
C THR A 189 17.19 29.44 -10.81
N TYR A 190 18.05 28.75 -10.09
CA TYR A 190 18.06 28.66 -8.63
C TYR A 190 19.10 29.56 -7.95
N LEU A 191 20.15 29.96 -8.67
CA LEU A 191 21.22 30.81 -8.18
C LEU A 191 20.92 32.27 -8.49
N ILE A 192 20.03 32.91 -7.72
CA ILE A 192 19.42 34.19 -8.05
C ILE A 192 19.74 35.30 -7.05
N ASP A 193 20.31 34.99 -5.90
CA ASP A 193 20.52 35.95 -4.82
C ASP A 193 21.77 36.79 -5.01
N ASN A 194 22.68 36.33 -5.87
CA ASN A 194 23.92 37.03 -6.24
C ASN A 194 24.75 37.52 -5.04
N ASN A 195 24.88 36.67 -4.00
CA ASN A 195 25.67 36.97 -2.82
C ASN A 195 27.17 36.82 -3.12
N LEU A 196 27.82 37.95 -3.49
CA LEU A 196 29.25 37.98 -3.79
C LEU A 196 30.07 37.55 -2.58
N ALA A 197 31.02 36.63 -2.77
CA ALA A 197 31.94 36.21 -1.72
C ALA A 197 32.75 37.41 -1.21
N ASN A 198 32.64 37.69 0.09
CA ASN A 198 33.38 38.77 0.74
C ASN A 198 34.86 38.43 0.91
N GLU A 199 35.65 39.41 1.35
CA GLU A 199 37.11 39.24 1.54
C GLU A 199 37.43 38.10 2.50
N GLU A 200 36.71 37.96 3.60
CA GLU A 200 36.90 36.85 4.56
C GLU A 200 36.72 35.50 3.86
N ARG A 201 35.66 35.35 3.07
CA ARG A 201 35.38 34.13 2.33
C ARG A 201 36.41 33.83 1.25
N LEU A 202 36.89 34.83 0.57
CA LEU A 202 37.97 34.68 -0.41
C LEU A 202 39.31 34.31 0.27
N ASN A 203 39.60 34.84 1.46
CA ASN A 203 40.75 34.41 2.26
C ASN A 203 40.65 32.94 2.71
N ILE A 204 39.49 32.52 3.17
CA ILE A 204 39.24 31.09 3.48
C ILE A 204 39.46 30.23 2.24
N LEU A 205 38.95 30.64 1.08
CA LEU A 205 39.15 29.90 -0.17
C LEU A 205 40.66 29.87 -0.55
N HIS A 206 41.37 30.96 -0.40
CA HIS A 206 42.79 31.03 -0.66
C HIS A 206 43.59 30.06 0.23
N HIS A 207 43.31 30.01 1.55
CA HIS A 207 43.93 29.05 2.47
C HIS A 207 43.57 27.61 2.08
N TYR A 208 42.34 27.36 1.68
CA TYR A 208 41.89 26.03 1.25
C TYR A 208 42.61 25.56 -0.04
N LEU A 209 42.84 26.46 -1.01
CA LEU A 209 43.56 26.15 -2.24
C LEU A 209 45.05 25.89 -2.01
N ASN A 210 45.62 26.40 -0.91
CA ASN A 210 47.01 26.19 -0.53
C ASN A 210 47.23 25.00 0.41
N ASN A 211 46.17 24.24 0.78
CA ASN A 211 46.34 23.04 1.57
C ASN A 211 47.13 21.94 0.79
N PRO A 212 47.71 20.94 1.44
CA PRO A 212 48.51 19.92 0.77
C PRO A 212 47.84 19.20 -0.38
N THR A 213 46.51 19.06 -0.32
CA THR A 213 45.71 18.35 -1.35
C THR A 213 45.46 19.20 -2.59
N ASN A 214 45.26 20.52 -2.44
CA ASN A 214 44.86 21.42 -3.52
C ASN A 214 46.00 22.27 -4.08
N ARG A 215 47.11 22.37 -3.37
CA ARG A 215 48.23 23.24 -3.70
C ARG A 215 48.72 23.04 -5.13
N GLY A 216 48.77 24.12 -5.89
CA GLY A 216 49.24 24.15 -7.28
C GLY A 216 48.23 23.65 -8.32
N LYS A 217 47.00 23.25 -7.93
CA LYS A 217 45.97 22.84 -8.87
C LYS A 217 45.24 24.02 -9.49
N TYR A 218 44.84 24.99 -8.65
CA TYR A 218 44.11 26.16 -9.07
C TYR A 218 44.47 27.38 -8.24
N THR A 219 44.50 28.54 -8.89
CA THR A 219 44.46 29.87 -8.25
C THR A 219 43.02 30.36 -8.17
N VAL A 220 42.76 31.38 -7.35
CA VAL A 220 41.45 32.06 -7.32
C VAL A 220 41.10 32.62 -8.70
N ASN A 221 42.09 33.15 -9.43
CA ASN A 221 41.90 33.67 -10.78
C ASN A 221 41.47 32.59 -11.78
N ASP A 222 42.06 31.38 -11.69
CA ASP A 222 41.66 30.24 -12.52
C ASP A 222 40.22 29.85 -12.25
N LEU A 223 39.79 29.83 -10.99
CA LEU A 223 38.42 29.56 -10.62
C LEU A 223 37.46 30.62 -11.14
N CYS A 224 37.82 31.89 -11.13
CA CYS A 224 36.98 32.97 -11.68
C CYS A 224 36.75 32.82 -13.20
N GLN A 225 37.58 32.10 -13.94
CA GLN A 225 37.34 31.83 -15.37
C GLN A 225 36.36 30.64 -15.60
N MET A 226 35.98 29.93 -14.57
CA MET A 226 35.10 28.74 -14.64
C MET A 226 33.62 29.14 -14.57
N GLU A 227 33.16 29.91 -15.55
CA GLU A 227 31.77 30.40 -15.59
C GLU A 227 30.73 29.31 -15.46
N GLY A 228 29.71 29.52 -14.63
CA GLY A 228 28.61 28.58 -14.37
C GLY A 228 28.98 27.35 -13.53
N LYS A 229 30.22 27.22 -13.05
CA LYS A 229 30.64 26.09 -12.23
C LYS A 229 30.30 26.30 -10.75
N ILE A 230 30.00 25.18 -10.07
CA ILE A 230 29.89 25.10 -8.63
C ILE A 230 31.22 24.59 -8.06
N LEU A 231 31.71 25.27 -7.03
CA LEU A 231 32.92 24.94 -6.31
C LEU A 231 32.55 24.44 -4.92
N ASP A 232 32.85 23.17 -4.63
CA ASP A 232 32.56 22.55 -3.32
C ASP A 232 33.85 22.42 -2.50
N THR A 233 34.02 23.28 -1.50
CA THR A 233 35.18 23.33 -0.61
C THR A 233 34.99 22.57 0.69
N ARG A 234 33.97 21.77 0.81
CA ARG A 234 33.62 21.06 2.06
C ARG A 234 34.38 19.73 2.29
N MET A 235 35.20 19.34 1.33
CA MET A 235 36.05 18.16 1.39
C MET A 235 37.53 18.63 1.34
N ASN A 236 38.47 17.75 1.62
CA ASN A 236 39.91 18.09 1.54
C ASN A 236 40.33 18.46 0.11
N ASP A 237 39.72 17.84 -0.89
CA ASP A 237 39.94 18.09 -2.31
C ASP A 237 38.79 18.96 -2.90
N LEU A 238 39.15 19.99 -3.68
CA LEU A 238 38.21 20.85 -4.37
C LEU A 238 37.43 20.04 -5.42
N ARG A 239 36.11 20.08 -5.32
CA ARG A 239 35.22 19.46 -6.29
C ARG A 239 34.52 20.51 -7.12
N ILE A 240 34.56 20.34 -8.43
CA ILE A 240 33.95 21.26 -9.39
C ILE A 240 32.79 20.54 -10.07
N TYR A 241 31.61 21.14 -10.06
CA TYR A 241 30.42 20.58 -10.69
C TYR A 241 29.91 21.50 -11.80
N ASN A 242 29.29 20.89 -12.81
CA ASN A 242 28.67 21.60 -13.92
C ASN A 242 27.18 21.30 -13.98
N GLY A 243 26.33 22.34 -14.01
CA GLY A 243 24.88 22.25 -14.17
C GLY A 243 24.14 21.55 -13.02
N LYS A 244 24.80 21.23 -11.91
CA LYS A 244 24.21 20.57 -10.75
C LYS A 244 24.88 20.98 -9.45
N CYS A 245 24.07 21.09 -8.39
CA CYS A 245 24.55 21.39 -7.04
C CYS A 245 24.85 20.09 -6.27
N PRO A 246 25.95 19.99 -5.54
CA PRO A 246 26.19 18.86 -4.63
C PRO A 246 25.19 18.87 -3.49
N THR A 247 25.03 17.70 -2.83
CA THR A 247 24.13 17.54 -1.68
C THR A 247 24.34 18.62 -0.63
N LEU A 248 23.29 19.37 -0.30
CA LEU A 248 23.28 20.30 0.83
C LEU A 248 23.43 19.54 2.16
N ARG A 249 24.22 20.04 3.09
CA ARG A 249 24.52 19.42 4.39
C ARG A 249 24.33 20.44 5.52
N ALA A 250 23.68 20.01 6.59
CA ALA A 250 23.31 20.87 7.72
C ALA A 250 24.45 21.60 8.41
N GLN A 251 25.65 21.02 8.47
CA GLN A 251 26.76 21.56 9.26
C GLN A 251 27.96 21.99 8.41
N ARG A 252 27.82 22.05 7.10
CA ARG A 252 28.92 22.36 6.18
C ARG A 252 28.47 23.34 5.11
N ASP A 253 28.70 24.61 5.34
CA ASP A 253 28.70 25.61 4.28
C ASP A 253 30.02 25.50 3.47
N GLY A 254 30.14 26.17 2.35
CA GLY A 254 31.33 26.06 1.50
C GLY A 254 31.01 25.63 0.08
N ILE A 255 29.76 25.83 -0.34
CA ILE A 255 29.36 25.79 -1.74
C ILE A 255 29.46 27.22 -2.29
N LEU A 256 30.32 27.37 -3.30
CA LEU A 256 30.50 28.63 -4.04
C LEU A 256 30.10 28.37 -5.50
N TYR A 257 29.84 29.47 -6.24
CA TYR A 257 29.61 29.35 -7.68
C TYR A 257 30.25 30.56 -8.42
N VAL A 258 30.54 30.36 -9.68
CA VAL A 258 31.17 31.37 -10.52
C VAL A 258 30.14 31.95 -11.48
N ARG A 259 30.06 33.30 -11.50
CA ARG A 259 29.23 34.07 -12.42
C ARG A 259 29.89 35.41 -12.73
N ASN A 260 29.86 35.81 -13.98
CA ASN A 260 30.48 37.05 -14.43
C ASN A 260 31.95 37.19 -13.98
N LYS A 261 32.70 36.09 -14.06
CA LYS A 261 34.09 35.98 -13.61
C LYS A 261 34.32 36.38 -12.14
N ARG A 262 33.30 36.20 -11.30
CA ARG A 262 33.36 36.45 -9.85
C ARG A 262 32.85 35.24 -9.10
N ILE A 263 33.32 35.09 -7.87
CA ILE A 263 32.92 34.02 -6.99
C ILE A 263 31.81 34.49 -6.07
N TYR A 264 30.71 33.73 -6.05
CA TYR A 264 29.54 33.95 -5.21
C TYR A 264 29.42 32.81 -4.20
N GLN A 265 28.80 33.09 -3.07
CA GLN A 265 28.48 32.11 -2.04
C GLN A 265 27.02 31.73 -2.13
N LEU A 266 26.73 30.40 -2.09
CA LEU A 266 25.38 29.90 -2.01
C LEU A 266 24.70 30.42 -0.73
N THR A 267 23.52 31.01 -0.86
CA THR A 267 22.74 31.53 0.26
C THR A 267 21.75 30.49 0.78
N GLY A 268 21.24 30.69 2.01
CA GLY A 268 20.17 29.88 2.57
C GLY A 268 18.89 29.97 1.76
N TYR A 269 18.62 31.11 1.17
CA TYR A 269 17.50 31.32 0.26
C TYR A 269 17.61 30.42 -1.00
N GLU A 270 18.74 30.45 -1.68
CA GLU A 270 19.01 29.60 -2.84
C GLU A 270 19.01 28.12 -2.46
N ALA A 271 19.48 27.80 -1.26
CA ALA A 271 19.45 26.42 -0.72
C ALA A 271 18.02 25.91 -0.51
N LEU A 272 17.09 26.76 -0.07
CA LEU A 272 15.68 26.41 0.02
C LEU A 272 15.08 26.11 -1.36
N LEU A 273 15.36 26.96 -2.34
CA LEU A 273 14.92 26.73 -3.72
C LEU A 273 15.47 25.40 -4.26
N LEU A 274 16.75 25.08 -3.99
CA LEU A 274 17.39 23.81 -4.35
C LEU A 274 16.84 22.60 -3.59
N GLN A 275 16.06 22.80 -2.52
CA GLN A 275 15.27 21.74 -1.88
C GLN A 275 13.83 21.65 -2.42
N GLY A 276 13.49 22.49 -3.41
CA GLY A 276 12.17 22.49 -4.04
C GLY A 276 11.13 23.33 -3.31
N PHE A 277 11.54 24.15 -2.31
CA PHE A 277 10.62 25.12 -1.73
C PHE A 277 10.28 26.18 -2.78
N PRO A 278 8.99 26.44 -3.04
CA PRO A 278 8.57 27.51 -3.92
C PRO A 278 9.04 28.88 -3.41
N LYS A 279 9.21 29.80 -4.34
CA LYS A 279 9.74 31.14 -4.05
C LYS A 279 8.91 31.86 -2.98
N GLU A 280 7.58 31.75 -3.03
CA GLU A 280 6.66 32.36 -2.07
C GLU A 280 6.87 31.86 -0.63
N TYR A 281 7.37 30.66 -0.41
CA TYR A 281 7.72 30.13 0.92
C TYR A 281 9.10 30.62 1.35
N ALA A 282 10.07 30.59 0.44
CA ALA A 282 11.43 31.05 0.71
C ALA A 282 11.45 32.56 1.00
N ASP A 283 10.63 33.39 0.32
CA ASP A 283 10.52 34.83 0.53
C ASP A 283 10.02 35.17 1.94
N LYS A 284 9.15 34.38 2.54
CA LYS A 284 8.65 34.58 3.92
C LYS A 284 9.75 34.55 5.00
N VAL A 285 10.83 33.83 4.74
CA VAL A 285 11.92 33.61 5.72
C VAL A 285 13.20 34.33 5.34
N LYS A 286 13.30 34.80 4.11
CA LYS A 286 14.41 35.62 3.65
C LYS A 286 14.47 36.91 4.49
N ASN A 287 15.66 37.28 4.99
CA ASN A 287 15.89 38.41 5.88
C ASN A 287 15.22 38.37 7.26
N VAL A 288 14.44 37.33 7.58
CA VAL A 288 13.83 37.08 8.90
C VAL A 288 14.61 36.06 9.68
N VAL A 289 15.06 34.99 8.99
CA VAL A 289 15.91 33.96 9.57
C VAL A 289 17.34 34.15 9.06
N LEU A 290 18.33 34.01 9.95
CA LEU A 290 19.74 34.18 9.57
C LEU A 290 20.12 33.19 8.47
N ASP A 291 20.84 33.64 7.47
CA ASP A 291 21.23 32.88 6.28
C ASP A 291 21.89 31.52 6.63
N ARG A 292 22.83 31.53 7.60
CA ARG A 292 23.46 30.29 8.10
C ARG A 292 22.47 29.26 8.68
N HIS A 293 21.35 29.73 9.26
CA HIS A 293 20.31 28.87 9.79
C HIS A 293 19.46 28.30 8.65
N LEU A 294 19.16 29.08 7.62
CA LEU A 294 18.44 28.60 6.43
C LEU A 294 19.27 27.55 5.69
N LEU A 295 20.60 27.76 5.52
CA LEU A 295 21.51 26.77 4.94
C LEU A 295 21.49 25.45 5.72
N MET A 296 21.57 25.52 7.06
CA MET A 296 21.51 24.35 7.93
C MET A 296 20.17 23.62 7.81
N GLN A 297 19.07 24.36 7.85
CA GLN A 297 17.71 23.84 7.76
C GLN A 297 17.44 23.21 6.38
N ALA A 298 17.86 23.87 5.29
CA ALA A 298 17.77 23.32 3.95
C ALA A 298 18.56 22.01 3.82
N GLY A 299 19.74 21.92 4.47
CA GLY A 299 20.54 20.71 4.52
C GLY A 299 19.84 19.52 5.20
N ASN A 300 18.97 19.80 6.17
CA ASN A 300 18.17 18.80 6.89
C ASN A 300 16.82 18.50 6.22
N ALA A 301 16.29 19.42 5.41
CA ALA A 301 14.96 19.27 4.85
C ALA A 301 14.85 18.11 3.85
N MET A 302 13.69 17.48 3.80
CA MET A 302 13.30 16.61 2.68
C MET A 302 13.12 17.44 1.41
N THR A 303 13.44 16.85 0.25
CA THR A 303 13.22 17.53 -1.04
C THR A 303 11.73 17.49 -1.40
N VAL A 304 11.11 18.66 -1.47
CA VAL A 304 9.66 18.84 -1.71
C VAL A 304 9.19 18.08 -2.95
N ASN A 305 9.89 18.21 -4.08
CA ASN A 305 9.56 17.57 -5.34
C ASN A 305 9.54 16.03 -5.26
N VAL A 306 10.44 15.45 -4.49
CA VAL A 306 10.51 13.99 -4.32
C VAL A 306 9.32 13.50 -3.50
N ILE A 307 9.03 14.18 -2.38
CA ILE A 307 7.87 13.83 -1.53
C ILE A 307 6.56 13.98 -2.29
N LYS A 308 6.39 15.09 -3.03
CA LYS A 308 5.21 15.29 -3.90
C LYS A 308 4.98 14.10 -4.82
N LYS A 309 6.02 13.63 -5.49
CA LYS A 309 5.92 12.51 -6.44
C LYS A 309 5.67 11.17 -5.75
N ILE A 310 6.30 10.91 -4.61
CA ILE A 310 6.03 9.69 -3.82
C ILE A 310 4.58 9.71 -3.33
N GLY A 311 4.12 10.84 -2.81
CA GLY A 311 2.73 11.01 -2.38
C GLY A 311 1.73 10.75 -3.52
N GLN A 312 2.01 11.28 -4.74
CA GLN A 312 1.18 11.00 -5.91
C GLN A 312 1.19 9.51 -6.27
N SER A 313 2.35 8.85 -6.28
CA SER A 313 2.44 7.40 -6.52
C SER A 313 1.64 6.59 -5.48
N ILE A 314 1.55 7.06 -4.23
CA ILE A 314 0.72 6.43 -3.18
C ILE A 314 -0.76 6.60 -3.51
N ILE A 315 -1.20 7.80 -3.89
CA ILE A 315 -2.59 8.06 -4.27
C ILE A 315 -2.98 7.19 -5.47
N ASP A 316 -2.20 7.22 -6.54
CA ASP A 316 -2.43 6.44 -7.76
C ASP A 316 -2.51 4.93 -7.45
N PHE A 317 -1.64 4.45 -6.57
CA PHE A 317 -1.64 3.05 -6.14
C PHE A 317 -2.91 2.67 -5.38
N LEU A 318 -3.34 3.51 -4.42
CA LEU A 318 -4.53 3.26 -3.61
C LEU A 318 -5.81 3.30 -4.45
N GLU A 319 -5.90 4.21 -5.43
CA GLU A 319 -7.01 4.29 -6.38
C GLU A 319 -7.06 3.03 -7.26
N ASN A 320 -5.92 2.60 -7.82
CA ASN A 320 -5.81 1.37 -8.59
C ASN A 320 -6.10 0.10 -7.76
N GLN A 321 -5.78 0.10 -6.45
CA GLN A 321 -6.10 -1.02 -5.55
C GLN A 321 -7.61 -1.07 -5.25
N GLU A 322 -8.26 0.06 -5.14
CA GLU A 322 -9.71 0.13 -4.96
C GLU A 322 -10.43 -0.49 -6.17
N GLU A 323 -10.00 -0.16 -7.39
CA GLU A 323 -10.52 -0.76 -8.61
C GLU A 323 -10.25 -2.28 -8.71
N LYS A 324 -9.06 -2.73 -8.27
CA LYS A 324 -8.68 -4.16 -8.32
C LYS A 324 -9.28 -5.00 -7.19
N ASN A 325 -9.52 -4.42 -6.03
CA ASN A 325 -10.04 -5.12 -4.85
C ASN A 325 -11.56 -5.31 -4.93
N MET A 326 -12.25 -4.56 -5.78
CA MET A 326 -13.58 -4.92 -6.18
C MET A 326 -13.47 -6.16 -7.07
N ALA A 327 -13.79 -7.35 -6.51
CA ALA A 327 -13.96 -8.53 -7.34
C ALA A 327 -14.98 -8.19 -8.45
N ALA A 328 -14.82 -8.73 -9.65
CA ALA A 328 -15.70 -8.41 -10.78
C ALA A 328 -17.19 -8.63 -10.47
N TRP A 329 -17.51 -9.52 -9.52
CA TRP A 329 -18.87 -9.75 -9.00
C TRP A 329 -19.33 -8.60 -8.09
N GLU A 330 -18.45 -8.03 -7.26
CA GLU A 330 -18.76 -6.92 -6.34
C GLU A 330 -18.98 -5.60 -7.12
N ASP A 331 -18.15 -5.33 -8.13
CA ASP A 331 -18.36 -4.24 -9.10
C ASP A 331 -19.71 -4.36 -9.79
N PHE A 332 -20.11 -5.59 -10.15
CA PHE A 332 -21.42 -5.85 -10.73
C PHE A 332 -22.57 -5.56 -9.75
N GLU A 333 -22.45 -5.95 -8.48
CA GLU A 333 -23.44 -5.65 -7.43
C GLU A 333 -23.61 -4.15 -7.19
N TYR A 334 -22.48 -3.39 -7.15
CA TYR A 334 -22.53 -1.93 -7.07
C TYR A 334 -23.24 -1.31 -8.27
N LYS A 335 -22.92 -1.74 -9.49
CA LYS A 335 -23.56 -1.27 -10.72
C LYS A 335 -25.07 -1.56 -10.74
N CYS A 336 -25.47 -2.72 -10.23
CA CYS A 336 -26.88 -3.04 -10.06
C CYS A 336 -27.57 -2.12 -9.05
N THR A 337 -26.89 -1.83 -7.93
CA THR A 337 -27.41 -0.93 -6.89
C THR A 337 -27.56 0.50 -7.42
N ASP A 338 -26.56 1.00 -8.15
CA ASP A 338 -26.58 2.33 -8.76
C ASP A 338 -27.71 2.44 -9.80
N TYR A 339 -27.83 1.46 -10.68
CA TYR A 339 -28.92 1.38 -11.66
C TYR A 339 -30.30 1.43 -10.99
N LEU A 340 -30.50 0.66 -9.91
CA LEU A 340 -31.75 0.63 -9.18
C LEU A 340 -32.06 1.98 -8.52
N ASN A 341 -31.07 2.63 -7.91
CA ASN A 341 -31.24 3.96 -7.32
C ASN A 341 -31.48 5.04 -8.38
N GLU A 342 -30.77 5.00 -9.50
CA GLU A 342 -30.96 5.96 -10.60
C GLU A 342 -32.36 5.85 -11.20
N LYS A 343 -32.84 4.63 -11.42
CA LYS A 343 -34.13 4.38 -12.10
C LYS A 343 -35.33 4.39 -11.18
N PHE A 344 -35.20 3.85 -9.97
CA PHE A 344 -36.33 3.62 -9.05
C PHE A 344 -36.15 4.32 -7.68
N GLY A 345 -35.11 5.11 -7.48
CA GLY A 345 -34.81 5.78 -6.21
C GLY A 345 -35.89 6.74 -5.72
N VAL A 346 -36.82 7.14 -6.61
CA VAL A 346 -38.04 7.91 -6.23
C VAL A 346 -39.00 7.07 -5.40
N TYR A 347 -38.99 5.75 -5.53
CA TYR A 347 -39.93 4.83 -4.88
C TYR A 347 -39.35 4.11 -3.68
N ALA A 348 -38.06 3.75 -3.73
CA ALA A 348 -37.36 3.05 -2.66
C ALA A 348 -35.90 3.48 -2.58
N ASN A 349 -35.25 3.15 -1.47
CA ASN A 349 -33.80 3.29 -1.31
C ASN A 349 -33.13 1.90 -1.43
N PHE A 350 -32.19 1.77 -2.36
CA PHE A 350 -31.46 0.55 -2.62
C PHE A 350 -30.05 0.68 -2.03
N ILE A 351 -29.72 -0.23 -1.11
CA ILE A 351 -28.49 -0.16 -0.31
C ILE A 351 -27.69 -1.42 -0.55
N HIS A 352 -26.51 -1.27 -1.15
CA HIS A 352 -25.57 -2.39 -1.29
C HIS A 352 -25.21 -2.91 0.11
N GLN A 353 -25.37 -4.21 0.32
CA GLN A 353 -25.02 -4.85 1.59
C GLN A 353 -23.60 -5.40 1.60
N GLY A 354 -23.01 -5.51 0.45
CA GLY A 354 -21.63 -5.76 0.05
C GLY A 354 -20.77 -6.66 0.90
N GLY A 355 -19.91 -7.37 0.22
CA GLY A 355 -18.80 -8.07 0.82
C GLY A 355 -18.95 -9.60 0.87
N SER A 356 -17.99 -10.23 1.54
CA SER A 356 -17.89 -11.68 1.66
C SER A 356 -18.90 -12.33 2.62
N ASP A 357 -19.90 -11.57 3.11
CA ASP A 357 -20.94 -12.10 4.00
C ASP A 357 -22.03 -12.81 3.20
N SER A 358 -21.88 -14.12 3.03
CA SER A 358 -22.86 -14.98 2.36
C SER A 358 -24.19 -15.16 3.13
N THR A 359 -24.36 -14.51 4.28
CA THR A 359 -25.55 -14.66 5.11
C THR A 359 -26.70 -13.75 4.70
N VAL A 360 -26.40 -12.64 4.00
CA VAL A 360 -27.39 -11.69 3.48
C VAL A 360 -27.30 -11.58 1.95
N PRO A 361 -28.41 -11.28 1.24
CA PRO A 361 -28.39 -10.99 -0.19
C PRO A 361 -27.76 -9.62 -0.48
N ASP A 362 -27.41 -9.36 -1.74
CA ASP A 362 -26.50 -8.31 -2.17
C ASP A 362 -27.05 -6.88 -1.99
N ILE A 363 -28.38 -6.67 -2.14
CA ILE A 363 -28.99 -5.33 -2.14
C ILE A 363 -30.21 -5.30 -1.21
N LEU A 364 -30.15 -4.50 -0.16
CA LEU A 364 -31.29 -4.22 0.70
C LEU A 364 -32.18 -3.14 0.06
N VAL A 365 -33.45 -3.41 -0.03
CA VAL A 365 -34.49 -2.45 -0.48
C VAL A 365 -35.29 -1.95 0.71
N LYS A 366 -35.40 -0.64 0.82
CA LYS A 366 -36.28 0.02 1.79
C LYS A 366 -37.28 0.89 1.05
N THR A 367 -38.53 0.46 1.02
CA THR A 367 -39.63 1.19 0.37
C THR A 367 -40.01 2.46 1.15
N LYS A 368 -40.76 3.36 0.55
CA LYS A 368 -41.29 4.54 1.25
C LYS A 368 -42.36 4.19 2.26
N SER A 369 -43.09 3.07 2.08
CA SER A 369 -44.02 2.49 3.06
C SER A 369 -43.29 1.94 4.30
N GLY A 370 -41.99 1.67 4.20
CA GLY A 370 -41.17 1.13 5.29
C GLY A 370 -40.94 -0.36 5.19
N ASP A 371 -41.40 -1.02 4.13
CA ASP A 371 -41.14 -2.44 3.90
C ASP A 371 -39.68 -2.69 3.55
N LEU A 372 -39.17 -3.83 4.01
CA LEU A 372 -37.77 -4.26 3.82
C LEU A 372 -37.75 -5.61 3.14
N PHE A 373 -37.02 -5.72 2.03
CA PHE A 373 -36.73 -6.97 1.35
C PHE A 373 -35.37 -6.88 0.65
N TYR A 374 -34.92 -7.95 0.00
CA TYR A 374 -33.65 -7.97 -0.70
C TYR A 374 -33.80 -8.29 -2.18
N ILE A 375 -32.85 -7.78 -2.95
CA ILE A 375 -32.59 -8.16 -4.34
C ILE A 375 -31.21 -8.79 -4.40
N ASP A 376 -31.08 -9.91 -5.08
CA ASP A 376 -29.83 -10.62 -5.25
C ASP A 376 -29.29 -10.41 -6.67
N ALA A 377 -28.01 -10.02 -6.81
CA ALA A 377 -27.40 -9.72 -8.10
C ALA A 377 -26.78 -10.99 -8.71
N LYS A 378 -27.20 -11.36 -9.92
CA LYS A 378 -26.79 -12.61 -10.59
C LYS A 378 -26.03 -12.35 -11.88
N HIS A 379 -24.70 -12.44 -11.79
CA HIS A 379 -23.86 -12.49 -12.96
C HIS A 379 -23.91 -13.90 -13.60
N SER A 380 -24.09 -14.00 -14.92
CA SER A 380 -24.16 -15.28 -15.64
C SER A 380 -23.26 -15.26 -16.88
N PRO A 381 -22.49 -16.35 -17.16
CA PRO A 381 -22.41 -17.60 -16.39
C PRO A 381 -21.54 -17.47 -15.13
N ALA A 382 -21.98 -18.03 -14.02
CA ALA A 382 -21.22 -18.03 -12.76
C ALA A 382 -21.65 -19.15 -11.81
N GLN A 383 -20.87 -19.35 -10.75
CA GLN A 383 -21.24 -20.17 -9.62
C GLN A 383 -22.28 -19.43 -8.77
N CYS A 384 -23.33 -20.13 -8.34
CA CYS A 384 -24.45 -19.56 -7.60
C CYS A 384 -24.87 -20.47 -6.45
N GLY A 385 -24.18 -20.35 -5.32
CA GLY A 385 -24.50 -21.13 -4.13
C GLY A 385 -23.81 -22.49 -4.03
N GLN A 386 -23.73 -22.98 -2.81
CA GLN A 386 -23.16 -24.30 -2.48
C GLN A 386 -23.62 -24.75 -1.11
N PHE A 387 -23.50 -26.05 -0.85
CA PHE A 387 -23.56 -26.60 0.50
C PHE A 387 -22.52 -27.70 0.71
N VAL A 388 -22.15 -27.94 1.96
CA VAL A 388 -21.12 -28.89 2.36
C VAL A 388 -21.77 -30.18 2.83
N LEU A 389 -21.24 -31.30 2.38
CA LEU A 389 -21.58 -32.64 2.82
C LEU A 389 -20.41 -33.28 3.55
N LEU A 390 -20.70 -34.20 4.45
CA LEU A 390 -19.73 -35.03 5.16
C LEU A 390 -19.96 -36.49 4.76
N PRO A 391 -18.99 -37.17 4.11
CA PRO A 391 -19.14 -38.58 3.80
C PRO A 391 -18.99 -39.42 5.08
N ASN A 392 -20.00 -40.20 5.40
CA ASN A 392 -19.99 -41.20 6.48
C ASN A 392 -19.64 -42.56 5.91
N LEU A 393 -18.43 -43.04 6.22
CA LEU A 393 -17.92 -44.33 5.69
C LEU A 393 -18.55 -45.55 6.35
N GLU A 394 -19.13 -45.41 7.53
CA GLU A 394 -19.79 -46.53 8.24
C GLU A 394 -21.15 -46.83 7.64
N THR A 395 -21.88 -45.78 7.26
CA THR A 395 -23.24 -45.93 6.69
C THR A 395 -23.26 -45.94 5.16
N GLY A 396 -22.16 -45.53 4.51
CA GLY A 396 -22.10 -45.34 3.06
C GLY A 396 -23.02 -44.20 2.55
N THR A 397 -23.17 -43.14 3.34
CA THR A 397 -24.07 -42.03 3.01
C THR A 397 -23.40 -40.67 3.23
N PHE A 398 -23.92 -39.63 2.57
CA PHE A 398 -23.56 -38.24 2.81
C PHE A 398 -24.46 -37.64 3.88
N GLU A 399 -23.86 -36.91 4.81
CA GLU A 399 -24.55 -36.13 5.84
C GLU A 399 -24.46 -34.63 5.55
N TYR A 400 -25.55 -33.90 5.76
CA TYR A 400 -25.55 -32.45 5.62
C TYR A 400 -24.75 -31.81 6.75
N SER A 401 -23.74 -30.98 6.42
CA SER A 401 -22.87 -30.35 7.43
C SER A 401 -23.65 -29.35 8.29
N ARG A 402 -23.47 -29.43 9.60
CA ARG A 402 -24.04 -28.46 10.56
C ARG A 402 -23.45 -27.05 10.42
N LEU A 403 -22.34 -26.88 9.66
CA LEU A 403 -21.69 -25.61 9.38
C LEU A 403 -22.27 -24.93 8.13
N ASN A 404 -23.24 -25.52 7.45
CA ASN A 404 -23.93 -24.85 6.36
C ASN A 404 -24.74 -23.68 6.87
N VAL A 405 -24.68 -22.53 6.19
CA VAL A 405 -25.47 -21.33 6.49
C VAL A 405 -26.96 -21.61 6.31
N ASN A 406 -27.32 -22.28 5.22
CA ASN A 406 -28.70 -22.65 4.93
C ASN A 406 -29.07 -23.93 5.66
N ARG A 407 -30.30 -24.00 6.18
CA ARG A 407 -30.84 -25.23 6.75
C ARG A 407 -31.05 -26.27 5.65
N ILE A 408 -30.97 -27.55 6.03
CA ILE A 408 -31.34 -28.64 5.12
C ILE A 408 -32.80 -28.45 4.68
N ASN A 409 -33.04 -28.63 3.38
CA ASN A 409 -34.37 -28.59 2.80
C ASN A 409 -34.62 -29.81 1.91
N ARG A 410 -35.84 -30.06 1.51
CA ARG A 410 -36.21 -31.23 0.70
C ARG A 410 -35.41 -31.38 -0.59
N TYR A 411 -34.94 -30.30 -1.17
CA TYR A 411 -34.13 -30.34 -2.41
C TYR A 411 -32.69 -30.81 -2.12
N ALA A 412 -32.12 -30.38 -0.99
CA ALA A 412 -30.84 -30.91 -0.52
C ALA A 412 -30.94 -32.41 -0.21
N GLU A 413 -32.04 -32.85 0.42
CA GLU A 413 -32.32 -34.26 0.68
C GLU A 413 -32.40 -35.08 -0.62
N MET A 414 -33.14 -34.59 -1.61
CA MET A 414 -33.24 -35.26 -2.93
C MET A 414 -31.87 -35.38 -3.62
N ILE A 415 -31.03 -34.36 -3.53
CA ILE A 415 -29.68 -34.38 -4.09
C ILE A 415 -28.81 -35.42 -3.34
N MET A 416 -28.89 -35.42 -2.01
CA MET A 416 -28.16 -36.39 -1.15
C MET A 416 -28.60 -37.81 -1.42
N ASP A 417 -29.90 -38.07 -1.52
CA ASP A 417 -30.46 -39.39 -1.82
C ASP A 417 -29.97 -39.92 -3.17
N TYR A 418 -29.96 -39.03 -4.20
CA TYR A 418 -29.40 -39.38 -5.50
C TYR A 418 -27.92 -39.74 -5.41
N MET A 419 -27.12 -38.95 -4.67
CA MET A 419 -25.70 -39.19 -4.48
C MET A 419 -25.41 -40.42 -3.65
N ASN A 420 -26.25 -40.74 -2.66
CA ASN A 420 -26.12 -41.93 -1.81
C ASN A 420 -26.31 -43.23 -2.59
N ASN A 421 -27.10 -43.21 -3.68
CA ASN A 421 -27.25 -44.38 -4.55
C ASN A 421 -25.94 -44.78 -5.29
N ASP A 422 -24.99 -43.84 -5.40
CA ASP A 422 -23.68 -44.04 -6.03
C ASP A 422 -22.56 -43.42 -5.15
N PHE A 423 -22.65 -43.68 -3.85
CA PHE A 423 -21.83 -43.06 -2.81
C PHE A 423 -20.32 -43.13 -3.10
N ASP A 424 -19.85 -44.35 -3.47
CA ASP A 424 -18.41 -44.53 -3.73
C ASP A 424 -17.93 -43.73 -4.94
N ALA A 425 -18.69 -43.69 -6.03
CA ALA A 425 -18.32 -42.93 -7.20
C ALA A 425 -18.26 -41.39 -6.96
N PHE A 426 -19.17 -40.87 -6.11
CA PHE A 426 -19.07 -39.46 -5.70
C PHE A 426 -17.91 -39.24 -4.74
N ARG A 427 -17.73 -40.08 -3.74
CA ARG A 427 -16.62 -39.98 -2.79
C ARG A 427 -15.25 -40.01 -3.48
N GLU A 428 -15.08 -40.85 -4.50
CA GLU A 428 -13.82 -41.01 -5.25
C GLU A 428 -13.59 -39.94 -6.32
N ALA A 429 -14.57 -39.11 -6.61
CA ALA A 429 -14.46 -38.03 -7.63
C ALA A 429 -13.34 -37.00 -7.34
N GLY A 430 -12.86 -36.93 -6.10
CA GLY A 430 -11.70 -36.11 -5.72
C GLY A 430 -11.90 -34.62 -5.99
N THR A 431 -10.79 -33.95 -6.34
CA THR A 431 -10.77 -32.51 -6.64
C THR A 431 -11.26 -32.19 -8.05
N ALA A 432 -11.26 -33.15 -8.99
CA ALA A 432 -11.82 -33.00 -10.31
C ALA A 432 -13.34 -32.83 -10.26
N GLY A 433 -13.96 -33.53 -9.31
CA GLY A 433 -15.39 -33.53 -9.08
C GLY A 433 -16.16 -34.38 -10.08
N LYS A 434 -17.43 -34.63 -9.74
CA LYS A 434 -18.39 -35.38 -10.54
C LYS A 434 -19.66 -34.56 -10.71
N ASP A 435 -20.17 -34.46 -11.93
CA ASP A 435 -21.44 -33.78 -12.21
C ASP A 435 -22.59 -34.58 -11.60
N ILE A 436 -23.62 -33.89 -11.15
CA ILE A 436 -24.83 -34.48 -10.55
C ILE A 436 -25.92 -34.52 -11.63
N ASP A 437 -25.94 -35.57 -12.43
CA ASP A 437 -26.87 -35.76 -13.56
C ASP A 437 -28.13 -36.50 -13.11
N MET A 438 -28.93 -35.86 -12.27
CA MET A 438 -30.18 -36.46 -11.78
C MET A 438 -31.40 -36.07 -12.63
N PRO A 439 -32.45 -36.89 -12.70
CA PRO A 439 -33.68 -36.56 -13.40
C PRO A 439 -34.29 -35.26 -12.84
N ASN A 440 -34.69 -34.37 -13.76
CA ASN A 440 -35.17 -32.99 -13.42
C ASN A 440 -34.17 -32.19 -12.55
N GLY A 441 -32.87 -32.46 -12.68
CA GLY A 441 -31.83 -31.87 -11.84
C GLY A 441 -31.83 -30.34 -11.89
N SER A 442 -31.92 -29.74 -13.07
CA SER A 442 -31.93 -28.27 -13.20
C SER A 442 -33.05 -27.62 -12.39
N ASP A 443 -34.24 -28.18 -12.38
CA ASP A 443 -35.39 -27.65 -11.59
C ASP A 443 -35.18 -27.87 -10.07
N ILE A 444 -34.62 -29.02 -9.68
CA ILE A 444 -34.33 -29.33 -8.27
C ILE A 444 -33.26 -28.37 -7.74
N PHE A 445 -32.19 -28.15 -8.50
CA PHE A 445 -31.11 -27.25 -8.14
C PHE A 445 -31.56 -25.79 -8.07
N ALA A 446 -32.37 -25.34 -9.05
CA ALA A 446 -32.96 -24.02 -9.05
C ALA A 446 -33.87 -23.81 -7.84
N ASN A 447 -34.73 -24.80 -7.50
CA ASN A 447 -35.59 -24.71 -6.33
C ASN A 447 -34.83 -24.69 -5.00
N TRP A 448 -33.68 -25.38 -4.92
CA TRP A 448 -32.78 -25.25 -3.76
C TRP A 448 -32.28 -23.80 -3.62
N ILE A 449 -31.83 -23.17 -4.73
CA ILE A 449 -31.38 -21.78 -4.77
C ILE A 449 -32.52 -20.84 -4.37
N ILE A 450 -33.70 -20.99 -4.97
CA ILE A 450 -34.88 -20.17 -4.64
C ILE A 450 -35.16 -20.22 -3.14
N GLN A 451 -35.21 -21.42 -2.56
CA GLN A 451 -35.50 -21.57 -1.13
C GLN A 451 -34.42 -20.92 -0.27
N ALA A 452 -33.12 -21.15 -0.61
CA ALA A 452 -31.99 -20.59 0.12
C ALA A 452 -31.96 -19.07 0.14
N TYR A 453 -32.39 -18.43 -0.94
CA TYR A 453 -32.47 -16.96 -1.02
C TYR A 453 -33.73 -16.39 -0.38
N LYS A 454 -34.87 -17.08 -0.49
CA LYS A 454 -36.07 -16.71 0.24
C LYS A 454 -35.90 -16.76 1.76
N ASP A 455 -35.21 -17.77 2.25
CA ASP A 455 -34.90 -17.89 3.67
C ASP A 455 -34.03 -16.73 4.20
N LYS A 456 -33.34 -16.02 3.29
CA LYS A 456 -32.59 -14.80 3.56
C LYS A 456 -33.34 -13.50 3.27
N GLY A 457 -34.59 -13.58 2.84
CA GLY A 457 -35.46 -12.42 2.55
C GLY A 457 -35.30 -11.84 1.15
N ALA A 458 -34.70 -12.56 0.19
CA ALA A 458 -34.68 -12.12 -1.19
C ALA A 458 -36.02 -12.35 -1.89
N GLU A 459 -36.55 -11.31 -2.50
CA GLU A 459 -37.82 -11.34 -3.25
C GLU A 459 -37.59 -11.26 -4.76
N PHE A 460 -36.48 -10.65 -5.16
CA PHE A 460 -36.10 -10.48 -6.55
C PHE A 460 -34.65 -10.84 -6.79
N PHE A 461 -34.32 -11.04 -8.07
CA PHE A 461 -32.93 -11.03 -8.56
C PHE A 461 -32.79 -10.07 -9.74
N ILE A 462 -31.57 -9.51 -9.90
CA ILE A 462 -31.21 -8.64 -11.02
C ILE A 462 -30.02 -9.25 -11.77
N THR A 463 -30.03 -9.17 -13.11
CA THR A 463 -29.05 -9.85 -13.98
C THR A 463 -28.09 -8.90 -14.67
N ASN A 464 -27.13 -9.43 -15.43
CA ASN A 464 -26.13 -8.67 -16.20
C ASN A 464 -26.72 -7.56 -17.08
N ASN A 465 -27.96 -7.73 -17.58
CA ASN A 465 -28.63 -6.76 -18.42
C ASN A 465 -29.61 -5.89 -17.63
N TYR A 466 -29.43 -5.83 -16.30
CA TYR A 466 -30.33 -5.15 -15.37
C TYR A 466 -31.80 -5.61 -15.46
N THR A 467 -32.01 -6.86 -15.90
CA THR A 467 -33.33 -7.47 -15.91
C THR A 467 -33.72 -7.88 -14.50
N ILE A 468 -34.83 -7.38 -14.01
CA ILE A 468 -35.38 -7.68 -12.68
C ILE A 468 -36.47 -8.75 -12.82
N LEU A 469 -36.45 -9.73 -11.93
CA LEU A 469 -37.40 -10.84 -11.90
C LEU A 469 -37.67 -11.24 -10.44
N PRO A 470 -38.92 -11.64 -10.12
CA PRO A 470 -39.24 -12.30 -8.85
C PRO A 470 -38.38 -13.56 -8.66
N ILE A 471 -37.95 -13.85 -7.44
CA ILE A 471 -37.05 -14.98 -7.13
C ILE A 471 -37.69 -16.33 -7.54
N GLU A 472 -38.99 -16.47 -7.53
CA GLU A 472 -39.73 -17.66 -7.97
C GLU A 472 -39.50 -17.99 -9.44
N ARG A 473 -39.21 -16.99 -10.27
CA ARG A 473 -38.95 -17.15 -11.70
C ARG A 473 -37.49 -17.52 -12.02
N PHE A 474 -36.64 -17.78 -11.01
CA PHE A 474 -35.26 -18.12 -11.18
C PHE A 474 -35.06 -19.30 -12.13
N ARG A 475 -35.85 -20.39 -11.96
CA ARG A 475 -35.80 -21.57 -12.83
C ARG A 475 -36.23 -21.31 -14.27
N ASP A 476 -37.08 -20.29 -14.49
CA ASP A 476 -37.53 -19.92 -15.84
C ASP A 476 -36.43 -19.21 -16.61
N TYR A 477 -35.53 -18.53 -15.90
CA TYR A 477 -34.50 -17.68 -16.45
C TYR A 477 -33.13 -18.36 -16.56
N PHE A 478 -32.81 -19.27 -15.63
CA PHE A 478 -31.53 -19.96 -15.59
C PHE A 478 -31.64 -21.46 -15.76
N ASP A 479 -30.72 -22.05 -16.57
CA ASP A 479 -30.34 -23.45 -16.47
C ASP A 479 -29.36 -23.59 -15.32
N VAL A 480 -29.63 -24.50 -14.41
CA VAL A 480 -28.81 -24.75 -13.22
C VAL A 480 -28.20 -26.13 -13.30
N SER A 481 -26.89 -26.21 -13.19
CA SER A 481 -26.14 -27.46 -13.05
C SER A 481 -25.53 -27.57 -11.65
N ALA A 482 -25.28 -28.80 -11.20
CA ALA A 482 -24.62 -29.05 -9.92
C ALA A 482 -23.44 -29.99 -10.11
N LYS A 483 -22.37 -29.74 -9.37
CA LYS A 483 -21.19 -30.57 -9.31
C LYS A 483 -20.81 -30.85 -7.87
N TYR A 484 -20.62 -32.13 -7.55
CA TYR A 484 -19.97 -32.51 -6.32
C TYR A 484 -18.46 -32.52 -6.53
N ARG A 485 -17.71 -31.94 -5.59
CA ARG A 485 -16.26 -32.08 -5.57
C ARG A 485 -15.69 -31.98 -4.16
N ILE A 486 -14.61 -32.69 -3.94
CA ILE A 486 -13.81 -32.56 -2.74
C ILE A 486 -12.87 -31.37 -2.95
N LYS A 487 -13.06 -30.33 -2.15
CA LYS A 487 -12.19 -29.16 -2.14
C LYS A 487 -11.33 -29.25 -0.89
N ARG A 488 -10.02 -29.30 -1.04
CA ARG A 488 -9.12 -29.04 0.08
C ARG A 488 -9.53 -27.71 0.68
N SER A 489 -9.85 -27.66 1.96
CA SER A 489 -10.08 -26.41 2.65
C SER A 489 -8.80 -25.61 2.51
N GLY A 490 -8.81 -24.57 1.74
CA GLY A 490 -7.80 -23.61 1.37
C GLY A 490 -6.34 -23.82 1.82
N SER A 491 -5.42 -23.25 1.13
CA SER A 491 -4.06 -23.08 1.62
C SER A 491 -4.03 -21.92 2.62
N GLY A 492 -3.42 -22.12 3.78
CA GLY A 492 -3.18 -21.06 4.77
C GLY A 492 -1.78 -20.47 4.66
N ASN A 493 -1.51 -19.44 5.43
CA ASN A 493 -0.17 -18.88 5.56
C ASN A 493 0.76 -19.86 6.29
N VAL A 494 2.08 -19.66 6.20
CA VAL A 494 3.09 -20.48 6.86
C VAL A 494 2.89 -20.50 8.39
N GLY A 495 2.48 -19.38 8.96
CA GLY A 495 2.32 -19.15 10.40
C GLY A 495 3.62 -18.69 11.07
N LYS A 496 3.53 -17.65 11.92
CA LYS A 496 4.68 -16.97 12.54
C LYS A 496 5.73 -17.90 13.16
N GLY A 497 5.30 -18.94 13.87
CA GLY A 497 6.21 -19.89 14.53
C GLY A 497 6.93 -20.89 13.59
N ARG A 498 6.66 -20.86 12.28
CA ARG A 498 7.22 -21.80 11.31
C ARG A 498 8.02 -21.11 10.20
N LEU A 499 7.97 -19.79 10.09
CA LEU A 499 8.63 -19.02 9.03
C LEU A 499 10.11 -19.38 8.90
N ASN A 500 10.86 -19.31 9.99
CA ASN A 500 12.30 -19.61 9.97
C ASN A 500 12.58 -21.05 9.56
N SER A 501 11.86 -22.04 10.11
CA SER A 501 12.09 -23.43 9.77
C SER A 501 11.73 -23.79 8.32
N VAL A 502 10.74 -23.09 7.75
CA VAL A 502 10.40 -23.23 6.32
C VAL A 502 11.46 -22.57 5.44
N MET A 503 11.95 -21.41 5.83
CA MET A 503 13.02 -20.70 5.13
C MET A 503 14.32 -21.51 5.14
N ASP A 504 14.76 -22.00 6.32
CA ASP A 504 15.94 -22.87 6.46
C ASP A 504 15.82 -24.13 5.59
N TYR A 505 14.61 -24.72 5.52
CA TYR A 505 14.37 -25.87 4.67
C TYR A 505 14.55 -25.55 3.19
N ILE A 506 13.95 -24.47 2.71
CA ILE A 506 14.03 -24.04 1.31
C ILE A 506 15.48 -23.72 0.94
N GLU A 507 16.21 -23.00 1.78
CA GLU A 507 17.62 -22.64 1.56
C GLU A 507 18.58 -23.84 1.60
N SER A 508 18.23 -24.87 2.36
CA SER A 508 19.05 -26.11 2.49
C SER A 508 18.75 -27.19 1.45
N HIS A 509 17.68 -27.02 0.64
CA HIS A 509 17.23 -28.02 -0.33
C HIS A 509 17.19 -27.37 -1.73
N ASN A 510 17.93 -27.75 -2.65
CA ASN A 510 18.06 -27.48 -4.10
C ASN A 510 17.13 -26.39 -4.73
N TYR A 511 16.63 -25.44 -3.92
CA TYR A 511 15.89 -24.26 -4.40
C TYR A 511 16.86 -23.08 -4.52
N ILE A 512 16.95 -22.48 -5.70
CA ILE A 512 17.77 -21.29 -5.94
C ILE A 512 16.91 -20.09 -5.56
N ILE A 513 17.09 -19.57 -4.35
CA ILE A 513 16.37 -18.39 -3.85
C ILE A 513 17.28 -17.18 -3.91
N THR A 514 16.87 -16.17 -4.66
CA THR A 514 17.64 -14.92 -4.85
C THR A 514 17.22 -13.83 -3.87
N ASP A 515 15.98 -13.88 -3.38
CA ASP A 515 15.48 -12.97 -2.37
C ASP A 515 14.35 -13.62 -1.55
N THR A 516 14.17 -13.14 -0.30
CA THR A 516 13.13 -13.59 0.62
C THR A 516 12.47 -12.41 1.31
N ARG A 517 11.13 -12.46 1.41
CA ARG A 517 10.33 -11.43 2.06
C ARG A 517 9.30 -12.08 3.00
N ILE A 518 9.25 -11.59 4.24
CA ILE A 518 8.26 -12.03 5.23
C ILE A 518 7.26 -10.90 5.47
N VAL A 519 5.98 -11.22 5.42
CA VAL A 519 4.89 -10.30 5.69
C VAL A 519 3.93 -10.95 6.69
N GLY A 520 4.00 -10.53 7.94
CA GLY A 520 3.20 -11.12 9.01
C GLY A 520 3.53 -12.60 9.23
N ASP A 521 2.64 -13.48 8.82
CA ASP A 521 2.77 -14.95 8.88
C ASP A 521 2.96 -15.60 7.50
N LYS A 522 3.21 -14.78 6.46
CA LYS A 522 3.45 -15.19 5.07
C LYS A 522 4.94 -15.13 4.74
N LEU A 523 5.39 -16.07 3.91
CA LEU A 523 6.75 -16.12 3.36
C LEU A 523 6.68 -16.02 1.85
N PHE A 524 7.41 -15.08 1.28
CA PHE A 524 7.60 -14.88 -0.15
C PHE A 524 9.06 -15.11 -0.51
N VAL A 525 9.29 -15.73 -1.66
CA VAL A 525 10.64 -15.99 -2.18
C VAL A 525 10.70 -15.64 -3.66
N VAL A 526 11.84 -15.12 -4.09
CA VAL A 526 12.16 -14.89 -5.51
C VAL A 526 13.09 -16.02 -5.96
N SER A 527 12.78 -16.61 -7.09
CA SER A 527 13.57 -17.70 -7.66
C SER A 527 13.59 -17.61 -9.20
N PRO A 528 14.75 -17.84 -9.84
CA PRO A 528 14.83 -18.02 -11.28
C PRO A 528 14.24 -19.36 -11.74
N GLN A 529 13.94 -20.28 -10.83
CA GLN A 529 13.33 -21.58 -11.12
C GLN A 529 11.82 -21.43 -11.29
N GLN A 530 11.21 -22.27 -12.13
CA GLN A 530 9.77 -22.38 -12.29
C GLN A 530 9.17 -23.22 -11.14
N LEU A 531 8.87 -22.56 -10.01
CA LEU A 531 8.44 -23.24 -8.78
C LEU A 531 6.90 -23.23 -8.57
N HIS A 532 6.12 -22.63 -9.45
CA HIS A 532 4.66 -22.58 -9.30
C HIS A 532 4.05 -24.00 -9.17
N ASN A 533 3.25 -24.20 -8.11
CA ASN A 533 2.67 -25.48 -7.71
C ASN A 533 3.68 -26.57 -7.27
N HIS A 534 4.98 -26.25 -7.19
CA HIS A 534 5.94 -27.17 -6.60
C HIS A 534 5.67 -27.34 -5.11
N ARG A 535 5.75 -28.58 -4.63
CA ARG A 535 5.37 -28.93 -3.25
C ARG A 535 6.53 -29.55 -2.50
N PHE A 536 6.56 -29.34 -1.20
CA PHE A 536 7.50 -29.99 -0.30
C PHE A 536 6.84 -30.30 1.05
N ILE A 537 7.41 -31.25 1.79
CA ILE A 537 6.91 -31.66 3.11
C ILE A 537 7.99 -31.33 4.14
N LEU A 538 7.61 -30.57 5.16
CA LEU A 538 8.45 -30.28 6.31
C LEU A 538 7.72 -30.68 7.60
N ARG A 539 8.30 -31.61 8.36
CA ARG A 539 7.73 -32.14 9.62
C ARG A 539 6.26 -32.59 9.49
N GLY A 540 5.96 -33.32 8.41
CA GLY A 540 4.61 -33.84 8.15
C GLY A 540 3.58 -32.81 7.66
N ILE A 541 4.00 -31.57 7.41
CA ILE A 541 3.15 -30.51 6.84
C ILE A 541 3.58 -30.28 5.40
N GLU A 542 2.60 -30.27 4.50
CA GLU A 542 2.83 -29.99 3.08
C GLU A 542 2.72 -28.50 2.80
N TYR A 543 3.68 -27.98 2.05
CA TYR A 543 3.74 -26.60 1.57
C TYR A 543 3.79 -26.57 0.05
N MET A 544 3.45 -25.42 -0.53
CA MET A 544 3.42 -25.21 -1.97
C MET A 544 3.91 -23.80 -2.32
N PHE A 545 4.67 -23.68 -3.41
CA PHE A 545 5.01 -22.39 -4.00
C PHE A 545 3.84 -21.92 -4.87
N SER A 546 3.27 -20.77 -4.55
CA SER A 546 2.17 -20.14 -5.28
C SER A 546 2.65 -18.84 -5.90
N ILE A 547 2.63 -18.73 -7.22
CA ILE A 547 3.09 -17.53 -7.94
C ILE A 547 2.29 -16.30 -7.52
N ARG A 548 2.99 -15.19 -7.29
CA ARG A 548 2.45 -13.87 -6.96
C ARG A 548 3.29 -12.81 -7.68
N GLY A 549 2.93 -12.48 -8.92
CA GLY A 549 3.75 -11.62 -9.77
C GLY A 549 5.12 -12.25 -10.06
N GLU A 550 6.19 -11.58 -9.66
CA GLU A 550 7.58 -12.07 -9.82
C GLU A 550 8.10 -12.90 -8.63
N GLU A 551 7.28 -13.08 -7.58
CA GLU A 551 7.62 -13.83 -6.37
C GLU A 551 6.76 -15.10 -6.25
N TYR A 552 7.16 -16.01 -5.37
CA TYR A 552 6.37 -17.16 -4.93
C TYR A 552 5.99 -17.01 -3.46
N GLU A 553 4.70 -17.00 -3.15
CA GLU A 553 4.20 -17.13 -1.79
C GLU A 553 4.26 -18.60 -1.36
N ILE A 554 4.91 -18.90 -0.23
CA ILE A 554 4.88 -20.22 0.35
C ILE A 554 3.57 -20.41 1.10
N ARG A 555 2.75 -21.35 0.63
CA ARG A 555 1.43 -21.67 1.21
C ARG A 555 1.48 -22.98 1.95
N LYS A 556 1.01 -22.99 3.20
CA LYS A 556 0.76 -24.21 3.95
C LYS A 556 -0.52 -24.85 3.41
N LEU A 557 -0.45 -26.09 2.96
CA LEU A 557 -1.63 -26.82 2.51
C LEU A 557 -2.41 -27.40 3.69
N SER A 558 -3.73 -27.24 3.68
CA SER A 558 -4.61 -27.83 4.68
C SER A 558 -4.75 -29.34 4.44
N ASN A 559 -4.79 -30.13 5.50
CA ASN A 559 -5.09 -31.56 5.42
C ASN A 559 -6.59 -31.85 5.52
N THR A 560 -7.44 -30.84 5.70
CA THR A 560 -8.89 -30.99 5.73
C THR A 560 -9.47 -30.86 4.33
N TYR A 561 -10.41 -31.73 4.02
CA TYR A 561 -11.16 -31.74 2.76
C TYR A 561 -12.62 -31.47 3.06
N ASN A 562 -13.21 -30.53 2.32
CA ASN A 562 -14.65 -30.29 2.34
C ASN A 562 -15.26 -30.87 1.07
N ALA A 563 -16.28 -31.69 1.22
CA ALA A 563 -17.09 -32.18 0.12
C ALA A 563 -18.20 -31.16 -0.16
N ASN A 564 -18.20 -30.57 -1.35
CA ASN A 564 -19.13 -29.49 -1.70
C ASN A 564 -20.02 -29.90 -2.87
N VAL A 565 -21.32 -29.65 -2.75
CA VAL A 565 -22.23 -29.52 -3.88
C VAL A 565 -22.25 -28.06 -4.29
N ILE A 566 -21.85 -27.78 -5.51
CA ILE A 566 -21.69 -26.43 -6.06
C ILE A 566 -22.64 -26.26 -7.22
N PHE A 567 -23.44 -25.19 -7.21
CA PHE A 567 -24.35 -24.85 -8.28
C PHE A 567 -23.76 -23.82 -9.22
N SER A 568 -23.99 -24.01 -10.52
CA SER A 568 -23.59 -23.06 -11.57
C SER A 568 -24.83 -22.72 -12.41
N ILE A 569 -24.92 -21.43 -12.79
CA ILE A 569 -26.03 -20.90 -13.57
C ILE A 569 -25.59 -20.49 -14.97
N LYS A 570 -26.48 -20.69 -15.92
CA LYS A 570 -26.37 -20.21 -17.29
C LYS A 570 -27.71 -19.63 -17.72
N GLN A 571 -27.73 -18.39 -18.21
CA GLN A 571 -28.95 -17.73 -18.67
C GLN A 571 -29.55 -18.49 -19.86
N LYS A 572 -30.85 -18.75 -19.80
CA LYS A 572 -31.66 -19.20 -20.93
C LYS A 572 -31.86 -18.06 -21.92
N THR A 573 -31.87 -18.38 -23.21
CA THR A 573 -32.20 -17.37 -24.22
C THR A 573 -33.69 -17.02 -24.17
N SER A 574 -34.01 -15.72 -24.09
CA SER A 574 -35.35 -15.13 -24.33
C SER A 574 -36.41 -15.13 -23.22
N THR A 575 -36.05 -15.19 -21.92
CA THR A 575 -37.06 -14.94 -20.88
C THR A 575 -37.17 -13.43 -20.62
N PRO A 576 -38.31 -12.76 -20.86
CA PRO A 576 -38.48 -11.35 -20.56
C PRO A 576 -38.50 -11.10 -19.05
N GLY A 577 -37.91 -9.98 -18.64
CA GLY A 577 -37.99 -9.49 -17.27
C GLY A 577 -39.39 -9.02 -16.87
N MET A 578 -39.51 -8.63 -15.62
CA MET A 578 -40.63 -7.87 -15.11
C MET A 578 -40.66 -6.48 -15.77
N SER A 579 -41.84 -5.95 -16.06
CA SER A 579 -41.91 -4.58 -16.56
C SER A 579 -41.56 -3.56 -15.48
N ASP A 580 -41.04 -2.40 -15.87
CA ASP A 580 -40.77 -1.31 -14.93
C ASP A 580 -42.04 -0.89 -14.15
N ALA A 581 -43.22 -0.91 -14.82
CA ALA A 581 -44.50 -0.57 -14.21
C ALA A 581 -44.86 -1.55 -13.09
N ASP A 582 -44.74 -2.86 -13.35
CA ASP A 582 -45.04 -3.89 -12.35
C ASP A 582 -44.06 -3.83 -11.16
N PHE A 583 -42.79 -3.52 -11.41
CA PHE A 583 -41.80 -3.35 -10.33
C PHE A 583 -42.08 -2.08 -9.49
N ILE A 584 -42.44 -0.97 -10.14
CA ILE A 584 -42.85 0.27 -9.46
C ILE A 584 -44.10 0.03 -8.59
N ASP A 585 -45.08 -0.70 -9.10
CA ASP A 585 -46.30 -1.01 -8.34
C ASP A 585 -46.00 -1.90 -7.13
N TYR A 586 -44.99 -2.76 -7.21
CA TYR A 586 -44.49 -3.54 -6.08
C TYR A 586 -43.77 -2.68 -5.03
N LEU A 587 -43.07 -1.64 -5.44
CA LEU A 587 -42.32 -0.73 -4.55
C LEU A 587 -43.23 0.28 -3.81
N ARG A 588 -44.47 0.48 -4.27
CA ARG A 588 -45.49 1.39 -3.68
C ARG A 588 -46.24 0.75 -2.54
#